data_1c72711be5ee9e82007795ce3095cff8
#
_entry.id   1c72711be5ee9e82007795ce3095cff8
#
_cell.length_a   1.000
_cell.length_b   1.000
_cell.length_c   1.000
_cell.angle_alpha   90.00
_cell.angle_beta   90.00
_cell.angle_gamma   90.00
#
_symmetry.space_group_name_H-M   'P 1'
#
loop_
_entity.id
_entity.type
_entity.pdbx_description
1 polymer ?
#
loop_
_entity_poly.entity_id
_entity_poly.type
_entity_poly.pdbx_seq_one_letter_code
_entity_poly.pdbx_strand_id
1 'polypeptide(L)'
;VLDYVRRKYGEDKIAMIGTFGTMSAKAVLKDVMRVFKIPFEDANAVTKLVTEKTIEKSLNNKTEGGSLTPEASQLQTLEKKHKEIFDIARRLEGCVRHKGVHACGVVWGKKPISEYIPTYAKQGDIITQVEGPDIETYGLVKFDFLGLETLNVIKKVLDMTGHDGKWLENIPMDDDSVYQM
;
A
#
# COMPACT_ATOMS: atom_id res chain seq x y z
N VAL A 1 -11.72 10.95 -16.60
CA VAL A 1 -11.60 12.05 -15.63
C VAL A 1 -10.23 12.70 -15.77
N LEU A 2 -9.09 11.98 -15.66
CA LEU A 2 -7.73 12.55 -15.73
C LEU A 2 -7.49 13.37 -16.99
N ASP A 3 -7.84 12.86 -18.17
CA ASP A 3 -7.67 13.57 -19.43
C ASP A 3 -8.46 14.87 -19.50
N TYR A 4 -9.64 14.90 -18.89
CA TYR A 4 -10.43 16.12 -18.76
C TYR A 4 -9.70 17.16 -17.88
N VAL A 5 -9.19 16.71 -16.73
CA VAL A 5 -8.51 17.59 -15.78
C VAL A 5 -7.22 18.15 -16.39
N ARG A 6 -6.42 17.31 -17.07
CA ARG A 6 -5.22 17.73 -17.82
C ARG A 6 -5.52 18.79 -18.89
N ARG A 7 -6.53 18.55 -19.71
CA ARG A 7 -6.93 19.52 -20.75
C ARG A 7 -7.44 20.84 -20.17
N LYS A 8 -8.12 20.78 -19.01
CA LYS A 8 -8.72 21.97 -18.38
C LYS A 8 -7.69 22.82 -17.64
N TYR A 9 -6.73 22.20 -16.96
CA TYR A 9 -5.83 22.90 -16.03
C TYR A 9 -4.37 22.95 -16.49
N GLY A 10 -3.99 22.15 -17.46
CA GLY A 10 -2.63 22.02 -18.00
C GLY A 10 -1.99 20.69 -17.58
N GLU A 11 -1.27 20.05 -18.51
CA GLU A 11 -0.64 18.76 -18.29
C GLU A 11 0.50 18.83 -17.27
N ASP A 12 1.24 19.93 -17.24
CA ASP A 12 2.36 20.19 -16.34
C ASP A 12 1.93 20.52 -14.90
N LYS A 13 0.64 20.86 -14.71
CA LYS A 13 0.07 21.21 -13.40
C LYS A 13 -0.56 20.04 -12.67
N ILE A 14 -0.50 18.85 -13.26
CA ILE A 14 -1.10 17.63 -12.71
C ILE A 14 -0.04 16.54 -12.73
N ALA A 15 0.09 15.82 -11.61
CA ALA A 15 0.95 14.65 -11.53
C ALA A 15 0.25 13.50 -10.80
N MET A 16 0.58 12.28 -11.19
CA MET A 16 0.24 11.09 -10.41
C MET A 16 1.12 11.03 -9.16
N ILE A 17 0.59 10.48 -8.08
CA ILE A 17 1.35 10.35 -6.84
C ILE A 17 2.27 9.14 -6.91
N GLY A 18 3.55 9.35 -6.66
CA GLY A 18 4.53 8.27 -6.51
C GLY A 18 4.33 7.53 -5.19
N THR A 19 4.66 6.25 -5.19
CA THR A 19 4.71 5.40 -3.99
C THR A 19 6.05 4.71 -3.92
N PHE A 20 6.54 4.46 -2.70
CA PHE A 20 7.81 3.78 -2.47
C PHE A 20 7.57 2.52 -1.65
N GLY A 21 7.75 1.37 -2.30
CA GLY A 21 7.69 0.10 -1.61
C GLY A 21 8.96 -0.14 -0.80
N THR A 22 8.84 -0.27 0.50
CA THR A 22 9.95 -0.57 1.41
C THR A 22 10.11 -2.06 1.65
N MET A 23 11.30 -2.47 2.06
CA MET A 23 11.59 -3.85 2.44
C MET A 23 10.95 -4.16 3.81
N SER A 24 9.88 -4.95 3.81
CA SER A 24 9.27 -5.43 5.05
C SER A 24 10.14 -6.51 5.71
N ALA A 25 9.95 -6.76 7.01
CA ALA A 25 10.65 -7.79 7.77
C ALA A 25 10.70 -9.16 7.06
N LYS A 26 9.55 -9.62 6.56
CA LYS A 26 9.47 -10.90 5.81
C LYS A 26 10.22 -10.88 4.50
N ALA A 27 10.10 -9.78 3.76
CA ALA A 27 10.73 -9.65 2.44
C ALA A 27 12.25 -9.58 2.56
N VAL A 28 12.76 -8.76 3.48
CA VAL A 28 14.20 -8.60 3.67
C VAL A 28 14.86 -9.88 4.15
N LEU A 29 14.25 -10.61 5.10
CA LEU A 29 14.77 -11.90 5.55
C LEU A 29 14.85 -12.91 4.40
N LYS A 30 13.81 -13.02 3.56
CA LYS A 30 13.85 -13.90 2.38
C LYS A 30 14.94 -13.51 1.39
N ASP A 31 15.09 -12.22 1.12
CA ASP A 31 16.08 -11.76 0.15
C ASP A 31 17.51 -11.99 0.66
N VAL A 32 17.79 -11.69 1.92
CA VAL A 32 19.10 -11.95 2.52
C VAL A 32 19.39 -13.45 2.58
N MET A 33 18.44 -14.26 3.04
CA MET A 33 18.57 -15.72 3.06
C MET A 33 18.87 -16.32 1.68
N ARG A 34 18.22 -15.79 0.65
CA ARG A 34 18.47 -16.20 -0.74
C ARG A 34 19.91 -15.89 -1.18
N VAL A 35 20.47 -14.74 -0.80
CA VAL A 35 21.87 -14.39 -1.07
C VAL A 35 22.81 -15.36 -0.37
N PHE A 36 22.49 -15.77 0.85
CA PHE A 36 23.22 -16.79 1.62
C PHE A 36 22.95 -18.22 1.17
N LYS A 37 22.21 -18.40 0.06
CA LYS A 37 21.86 -19.71 -0.54
C LYS A 37 21.10 -20.64 0.41
N ILE A 38 20.36 -20.09 1.36
CA ILE A 38 19.43 -20.86 2.21
C ILE A 38 18.28 -21.36 1.33
N PRO A 39 17.89 -22.65 1.43
CA PRO A 39 16.76 -23.20 0.68
C PRO A 39 15.47 -22.39 0.88
N PHE A 40 14.67 -22.30 -0.16
CA PHE A 40 13.43 -21.51 -0.15
C PHE A 40 12.44 -21.96 0.93
N GLU A 41 12.37 -23.26 1.18
CA GLU A 41 11.49 -23.83 2.21
C GLU A 41 11.91 -23.40 3.61
N ASP A 42 13.22 -23.40 3.90
CA ASP A 42 13.77 -22.95 5.18
C ASP A 42 13.54 -21.44 5.37
N ALA A 43 13.77 -20.64 4.33
CA ALA A 43 13.49 -19.21 4.35
C ALA A 43 11.99 -18.92 4.59
N ASN A 44 11.09 -19.71 3.99
CA ASN A 44 9.66 -19.60 4.24
C ASN A 44 9.29 -20.00 5.66
N ALA A 45 9.91 -21.05 6.22
CA ALA A 45 9.68 -21.45 7.60
C ALA A 45 10.06 -20.32 8.57
N VAL A 46 11.22 -19.69 8.38
CA VAL A 46 11.67 -18.55 9.20
C VAL A 46 10.70 -17.37 9.07
N THR A 47 10.27 -17.03 7.86
CA THR A 47 9.38 -15.87 7.66
C THR A 47 7.96 -16.08 8.17
N LYS A 48 7.50 -17.32 8.38
CA LYS A 48 6.24 -17.62 9.07
C LYS A 48 6.28 -17.22 10.54
N LEU A 49 7.47 -17.27 11.17
CA LEU A 49 7.66 -16.86 12.56
C LEU A 49 7.65 -15.33 12.75
N VAL A 50 7.78 -14.57 11.67
CA VAL A 50 7.68 -13.10 11.71
C VAL A 50 6.21 -12.70 11.77
N THR A 51 5.71 -12.38 12.94
CA THR A 51 4.30 -12.06 13.22
C THR A 51 4.02 -10.56 13.22
N GLU A 52 5.06 -9.74 13.41
CA GLU A 52 4.97 -8.30 13.55
C GLU A 52 5.51 -7.55 12.32
N LYS A 53 5.29 -6.23 12.28
CA LYS A 53 5.71 -5.36 11.16
C LYS A 53 7.22 -5.29 10.99
N THR A 54 7.99 -5.42 12.10
CA THR A 54 9.46 -5.35 12.09
C THR A 54 10.06 -6.61 12.66
N ILE A 55 11.33 -6.90 12.28
CA ILE A 55 12.10 -8.01 12.81
C ILE A 55 12.21 -7.90 14.33
N GLU A 56 12.52 -6.69 14.81
CA GLU A 56 12.71 -6.43 16.24
C GLU A 56 11.43 -6.66 17.05
N LYS A 57 10.28 -6.18 16.55
CA LYS A 57 8.99 -6.43 17.19
C LYS A 57 8.63 -7.90 17.21
N SER A 58 8.94 -8.64 16.14
CA SER A 58 8.68 -10.08 16.06
C SER A 58 9.55 -10.89 17.04
N LEU A 59 10.82 -10.50 17.20
CA LEU A 59 11.73 -11.13 18.17
C LEU A 59 11.33 -10.90 19.63
N ASN A 60 10.67 -9.77 19.90
CA ASN A 60 10.26 -9.36 21.25
C ASN A 60 8.74 -9.49 21.47
N ASN A 61 8.04 -10.20 20.58
CA ASN A 61 6.59 -10.37 20.70
C ASN A 61 6.24 -11.20 21.93
N LYS A 62 5.33 -10.67 22.77
CA LYS A 62 4.94 -11.24 24.07
C LYS A 62 3.47 -11.55 24.11
N THR A 63 3.12 -12.59 24.84
CA THR A 63 1.74 -12.91 25.23
C THR A 63 1.20 -11.88 26.24
N GLU A 64 -0.09 -11.86 26.46
CA GLU A 64 -0.74 -11.02 27.49
C GLU A 64 -0.14 -11.25 28.90
N GLY A 65 0.39 -12.46 29.16
CA GLY A 65 1.11 -12.79 30.40
C GLY A 65 2.57 -12.33 30.46
N GLY A 66 3.06 -11.56 29.46
CA GLY A 66 4.41 -10.99 29.42
C GLY A 66 5.53 -11.96 29.00
N SER A 67 5.24 -13.24 28.75
CA SER A 67 6.20 -14.21 28.22
C SER A 67 6.34 -14.09 26.71
N LEU A 68 7.49 -14.47 26.15
CA LEU A 68 7.68 -14.52 24.69
C LEU A 68 6.67 -15.48 24.05
N THR A 69 6.18 -15.12 22.88
CA THR A 69 5.38 -16.04 22.06
C THR A 69 6.25 -17.22 21.58
N PRO A 70 5.65 -18.39 21.27
CA PRO A 70 6.40 -19.53 20.71
C PRO A 70 7.19 -19.15 19.45
N GLU A 71 6.60 -18.36 18.58
CA GLU A 71 7.20 -17.87 17.34
C GLU A 71 8.41 -16.96 17.64
N ALA A 72 8.28 -16.03 18.58
CA ALA A 72 9.37 -15.15 18.98
C ALA A 72 10.55 -15.93 19.57
N SER A 73 10.29 -16.94 20.42
CA SER A 73 11.30 -17.80 21.00
C SER A 73 12.06 -18.60 19.95
N GLN A 74 11.34 -19.18 18.98
CA GLN A 74 11.95 -19.89 17.84
C GLN A 74 12.75 -18.92 16.96
N LEU A 75 12.22 -17.73 16.67
CA LEU A 75 12.90 -16.72 15.87
C LEU A 75 14.21 -16.25 16.52
N GLN A 76 14.25 -16.05 17.85
CA GLN A 76 15.47 -15.75 18.60
C GLN A 76 16.51 -16.88 18.53
N THR A 77 16.06 -18.12 18.53
CA THR A 77 16.95 -19.27 18.38
C THR A 77 17.60 -19.28 16.99
N LEU A 78 16.81 -19.00 15.95
CA LEU A 78 17.29 -18.90 14.57
C LEU A 78 18.19 -17.68 14.36
N GLU A 79 17.90 -16.56 15.01
CA GLU A 79 18.77 -15.38 15.02
C GLU A 79 20.16 -15.70 15.56
N LYS A 80 20.24 -16.40 16.71
CA LYS A 80 21.53 -16.82 17.28
C LYS A 80 22.32 -17.71 16.34
N LYS A 81 21.63 -18.61 15.62
CA LYS A 81 22.25 -19.53 14.64
C LYS A 81 22.71 -18.82 13.37
N HIS A 82 21.98 -17.80 12.93
CA HIS A 82 22.19 -17.08 11.66
C HIS A 82 22.39 -15.57 11.89
N LYS A 83 23.18 -15.20 12.88
CA LYS A 83 23.35 -13.82 13.33
C LYS A 83 23.62 -12.83 12.18
N GLU A 84 24.54 -13.19 11.29
CA GLU A 84 24.93 -12.33 10.16
C GLU A 84 23.73 -12.01 9.24
N ILE A 85 22.86 -12.99 8.98
CA ILE A 85 21.66 -12.82 8.17
C ILE A 85 20.72 -11.79 8.81
N PHE A 86 20.48 -11.93 10.12
CA PHE A 86 19.60 -11.00 10.85
C PHE A 86 20.21 -9.62 10.98
N ASP A 87 21.51 -9.49 11.18
CA ASP A 87 22.20 -8.20 11.25
C ASP A 87 22.12 -7.43 9.92
N ILE A 88 22.32 -8.13 8.80
CA ILE A 88 22.14 -7.53 7.46
C ILE A 88 20.67 -7.17 7.21
N ALA A 89 19.75 -8.08 7.56
CA ALA A 89 18.31 -7.86 7.36
C ALA A 89 17.82 -6.63 8.13
N ARG A 90 18.22 -6.43 9.39
CA ARG A 90 17.89 -5.22 10.17
C ARG A 90 18.37 -3.93 9.49
N ARG A 91 19.56 -3.94 8.90
CA ARG A 91 20.11 -2.77 8.21
C ARG A 91 19.37 -2.42 6.94
N LEU A 92 18.78 -3.41 6.28
CA LEU A 92 18.04 -3.25 5.03
C LEU A 92 16.54 -3.09 5.24
N GLU A 93 16.02 -3.46 6.42
CA GLU A 93 14.60 -3.30 6.76
C GLU A 93 14.19 -1.81 6.66
N GLY A 94 13.07 -1.55 6.00
CA GLY A 94 12.57 -0.19 5.77
C GLY A 94 13.24 0.56 4.62
N CYS A 95 14.35 0.07 4.06
CA CYS A 95 14.94 0.69 2.86
C CYS A 95 14.00 0.59 1.67
N VAL A 96 13.98 1.63 0.84
CA VAL A 96 13.20 1.65 -0.39
C VAL A 96 13.70 0.57 -1.35
N ARG A 97 12.77 -0.26 -1.84
CA ARG A 97 13.06 -1.35 -2.78
C ARG A 97 12.65 -1.02 -4.21
N HIS A 98 11.48 -0.46 -4.37
CA HIS A 98 10.93 -0.12 -5.69
C HIS A 98 10.03 1.11 -5.63
N LYS A 99 9.90 1.76 -6.79
CA LYS A 99 8.99 2.88 -6.99
C LYS A 99 7.73 2.37 -7.67
N GLY A 100 6.59 2.80 -7.17
CA GLY A 100 5.27 2.58 -7.74
C GLY A 100 4.57 3.89 -8.07
N VAL A 101 3.33 3.77 -8.53
CA VAL A 101 2.41 4.88 -8.76
C VAL A 101 1.12 4.58 -8.04
N HIS A 102 0.59 5.54 -7.33
CA HIS A 102 -0.70 5.41 -6.65
C HIS A 102 -1.82 5.21 -7.69
N ALA A 103 -2.67 4.22 -7.48
CA ALA A 103 -3.67 3.81 -8.48
C ALA A 103 -4.69 4.89 -8.86
N CYS A 104 -4.96 5.83 -7.95
CA CYS A 104 -6.01 6.84 -8.11
C CYS A 104 -5.63 8.23 -7.60
N GLY A 105 -4.49 8.36 -6.91
CA GLY A 105 -4.03 9.60 -6.31
C GLY A 105 -3.41 10.53 -7.34
N VAL A 106 -3.91 11.76 -7.38
CA VAL A 106 -3.45 12.82 -8.28
C VAL A 106 -3.24 14.10 -7.50
N VAL A 107 -2.17 14.80 -7.80
CA VAL A 107 -1.92 16.13 -7.26
C VAL A 107 -2.15 17.19 -8.35
N TRP A 108 -2.70 18.31 -7.92
CA TRP A 108 -2.88 19.48 -8.77
C TRP A 108 -2.27 20.73 -8.13
N GLY A 109 -1.60 21.53 -8.96
CA GLY A 109 -1.00 22.80 -8.57
C GLY A 109 -1.43 23.96 -9.46
N LYS A 110 -1.36 25.18 -8.93
CA LYS A 110 -1.58 26.42 -9.71
C LYS A 110 -0.46 26.66 -10.72
N LYS A 111 0.73 26.19 -10.42
CA LYS A 111 1.94 26.22 -11.27
C LYS A 111 2.34 24.80 -11.65
N PRO A 112 3.29 24.61 -12.56
CA PRO A 112 3.87 23.32 -12.85
C PRO A 112 4.27 22.56 -11.56
N ILE A 113 3.96 21.27 -11.47
CA ILE A 113 4.23 20.48 -10.24
C ILE A 113 5.71 20.45 -9.93
N SER A 114 6.58 20.50 -10.94
CA SER A 114 8.04 20.56 -10.77
C SER A 114 8.56 21.80 -10.03
N GLU A 115 7.75 22.87 -9.92
CA GLU A 115 8.10 24.04 -9.11
C GLU A 115 7.85 23.84 -7.61
N TYR A 116 7.04 22.84 -7.23
CA TYR A 116 6.72 22.53 -5.84
C TYR A 116 7.55 21.35 -5.32
N ILE A 117 7.61 20.27 -6.11
CA ILE A 117 8.22 19.00 -5.71
C ILE A 117 8.95 18.34 -6.88
N PRO A 118 9.98 17.52 -6.63
CA PRO A 118 10.63 16.73 -7.67
C PRO A 118 9.65 15.77 -8.34
N THR A 119 9.76 15.64 -9.66
CA THR A 119 8.94 14.75 -10.48
C THR A 119 9.80 13.88 -11.40
N TYR A 120 9.22 12.83 -11.95
CA TYR A 120 9.79 12.05 -13.04
C TYR A 120 8.71 11.66 -14.04
N ALA A 121 9.12 11.36 -15.27
CA ALA A 121 8.20 10.88 -16.30
C ALA A 121 8.21 9.36 -16.38
N LYS A 122 7.03 8.74 -16.52
CA LYS A 122 6.87 7.31 -16.78
C LYS A 122 5.66 7.10 -17.69
N GLN A 123 5.88 6.46 -18.84
CA GLN A 123 4.83 6.15 -19.81
C GLN A 123 3.97 7.36 -20.25
N GLY A 124 4.57 8.54 -20.29
CA GLY A 124 3.88 9.79 -20.66
C GLY A 124 3.23 10.54 -19.48
N ASP A 125 3.19 9.95 -18.30
CA ASP A 125 2.66 10.60 -17.10
C ASP A 125 3.77 11.28 -16.29
N ILE A 126 3.44 12.42 -15.69
CA ILE A 126 4.27 13.07 -14.67
C ILE A 126 3.93 12.43 -13.33
N ILE A 127 4.97 12.01 -12.59
CA ILE A 127 4.82 11.31 -11.31
C ILE A 127 5.65 12.04 -10.25
N THR A 128 5.08 12.23 -9.06
CA THR A 128 5.80 12.85 -7.94
C THR A 128 6.90 11.94 -7.39
N GLN A 129 7.99 12.51 -6.91
CA GLN A 129 9.00 11.80 -6.11
C GLN A 129 8.76 11.95 -4.61
N VAL A 130 7.55 12.35 -4.24
CA VAL A 130 7.07 12.53 -2.86
C VAL A 130 5.81 11.68 -2.70
N GLU A 131 5.65 11.02 -1.56
CA GLU A 131 4.48 10.19 -1.25
C GLU A 131 3.27 11.01 -0.81
N GLY A 132 2.09 10.38 -0.88
CA GLY A 132 0.81 11.01 -0.56
C GLY A 132 0.77 11.78 0.77
N PRO A 133 1.25 11.22 1.89
CA PRO A 133 1.24 11.89 3.18
C PRO A 133 2.04 13.20 3.23
N ASP A 134 3.11 13.29 2.44
CA ASP A 134 3.99 14.46 2.45
C ASP A 134 3.55 15.58 1.49
N ILE A 135 2.65 15.28 0.54
CA ILE A 135 2.21 16.24 -0.50
C ILE A 135 1.62 17.52 0.09
N GLU A 136 0.83 17.39 1.14
CA GLU A 136 0.18 18.53 1.79
C GLU A 136 1.18 19.48 2.45
N THR A 137 2.35 18.98 2.90
CA THR A 137 3.40 19.80 3.49
C THR A 137 4.03 20.76 2.47
N TYR A 138 3.91 20.45 1.18
CA TYR A 138 4.38 21.31 0.07
C TYR A 138 3.29 22.23 -0.47
N GLY A 139 2.13 22.31 0.20
CA GLY A 139 1.03 23.19 -0.19
C GLY A 139 0.26 22.71 -1.42
N LEU A 140 0.37 21.43 -1.77
CA LEU A 140 -0.38 20.80 -2.84
C LEU A 140 -1.59 20.06 -2.31
N VAL A 141 -2.62 19.91 -3.13
CA VAL A 141 -3.85 19.19 -2.78
C VAL A 141 -3.85 17.84 -3.50
N LYS A 142 -4.11 16.78 -2.73
CA LYS A 142 -4.30 15.42 -3.24
C LYS A 142 -5.78 15.18 -3.55
N PHE A 143 -6.03 14.61 -4.71
CA PHE A 143 -7.35 14.13 -5.13
C PHE A 143 -7.27 12.64 -5.44
N ASP A 144 -8.22 11.86 -4.95
CA ASP A 144 -8.31 10.44 -5.25
C ASP A 144 -9.50 10.19 -6.21
N PHE A 145 -9.17 9.79 -7.44
CA PHE A 145 -10.17 9.42 -8.46
C PHE A 145 -10.33 7.90 -8.51
N LEU A 146 -11.02 7.35 -7.53
CA LEU A 146 -11.27 5.93 -7.43
C LEU A 146 -12.62 5.56 -8.04
N GLY A 147 -12.58 4.72 -9.07
CA GLY A 147 -13.76 4.05 -9.59
C GLY A 147 -14.15 2.88 -8.68
N LEU A 148 -15.39 2.83 -8.23
CA LEU A 148 -15.90 1.72 -7.42
C LEU A 148 -16.68 0.76 -8.31
N GLU A 149 -16.21 -0.49 -8.41
CA GLU A 149 -16.86 -1.56 -9.16
C GLU A 149 -18.30 -1.79 -8.69
N THR A 150 -18.53 -1.73 -7.38
CA THR A 150 -19.85 -1.88 -6.77
C THR A 150 -20.86 -0.85 -7.33
N LEU A 151 -20.43 0.40 -7.54
CA LEU A 151 -21.32 1.42 -8.13
C LEU A 151 -21.65 1.12 -9.59
N ASN A 152 -20.74 0.51 -10.34
CA ASN A 152 -21.02 0.04 -11.70
C ASN A 152 -22.05 -1.09 -11.70
N VAL A 153 -21.98 -2.02 -10.74
CA VAL A 153 -22.96 -3.10 -10.56
C VAL A 153 -24.33 -2.50 -10.23
N ILE A 154 -24.40 -1.60 -9.25
CA ILE A 154 -25.64 -0.91 -8.86
C ILE A 154 -26.25 -0.19 -10.07
N LYS A 155 -25.44 0.55 -10.83
CA LYS A 155 -25.92 1.23 -12.03
C LYS A 155 -26.51 0.24 -13.04
N LYS A 156 -25.83 -0.87 -13.32
CA LYS A 156 -26.34 -1.91 -14.23
C LYS A 156 -27.67 -2.48 -13.75
N VAL A 157 -27.83 -2.73 -12.46
CA VAL A 157 -29.09 -3.21 -11.89
C VAL A 157 -30.20 -2.19 -12.09
N LEU A 158 -29.96 -0.90 -11.80
CA LEU A 158 -30.92 0.18 -12.04
C LEU A 158 -31.33 0.24 -13.52
N ASP A 159 -30.37 0.21 -14.43
CA ASP A 159 -30.61 0.23 -15.88
C ASP A 159 -31.45 -0.99 -16.34
N MET A 160 -31.19 -2.18 -15.78
CA MET A 160 -31.91 -3.42 -16.10
C MET A 160 -33.35 -3.44 -15.54
N THR A 161 -33.56 -2.82 -14.39
CA THR A 161 -34.88 -2.77 -13.71
C THR A 161 -35.70 -1.53 -14.08
N GLY A 162 -35.13 -0.61 -14.84
CA GLY A 162 -35.80 0.64 -15.24
C GLY A 162 -35.96 1.65 -14.11
N HIS A 163 -35.17 1.52 -13.05
CA HIS A 163 -35.18 2.43 -11.91
C HIS A 163 -34.07 3.49 -12.02
N ASP A 164 -34.22 4.58 -11.30
CA ASP A 164 -33.24 5.66 -11.21
C ASP A 164 -32.57 5.76 -9.83
N GLY A 165 -31.61 6.70 -9.67
CA GLY A 165 -30.92 6.92 -8.41
C GLY A 165 -31.85 7.33 -7.26
N LYS A 166 -32.97 8.02 -7.55
CA LYS A 166 -33.95 8.42 -6.53
C LYS A 166 -34.70 7.23 -5.95
N TRP A 167 -34.94 6.21 -6.78
CA TRP A 167 -35.52 4.96 -6.30
C TRP A 167 -34.57 4.27 -5.33
N LEU A 168 -33.26 4.29 -5.61
CA LEU A 168 -32.24 3.70 -4.72
C LEU A 168 -32.23 4.35 -3.33
N GLU A 169 -32.42 5.68 -3.25
CA GLU A 169 -32.47 6.42 -1.98
C GLU A 169 -33.68 6.06 -1.11
N ASN A 170 -34.73 5.50 -1.72
CA ASN A 170 -35.98 5.15 -1.04
C ASN A 170 -36.14 3.64 -0.79
N ILE A 171 -35.10 2.83 -1.00
CA ILE A 171 -35.13 1.41 -0.67
C ILE A 171 -35.27 1.25 0.85
N PRO A 172 -36.28 0.47 1.33
CA PRO A 172 -36.39 0.19 2.76
C PRO A 172 -35.19 -0.63 3.22
N MET A 173 -34.54 -0.17 4.29
CA MET A 173 -33.33 -0.83 4.85
C MET A 173 -33.67 -1.79 5.99
N ASP A 174 -34.95 -2.02 6.25
CA ASP A 174 -35.50 -2.85 7.33
C ASP A 174 -36.28 -4.07 6.83
N ASP A 175 -36.05 -4.52 5.59
CA ASP A 175 -36.67 -5.70 5.01
C ASP A 175 -35.95 -6.97 5.47
N ASP A 176 -36.53 -7.63 6.50
CA ASP A 176 -35.98 -8.84 7.09
C ASP A 176 -35.83 -10.00 6.07
N SER A 177 -36.64 -10.04 5.01
CA SER A 177 -36.56 -11.08 3.99
C SER A 177 -35.23 -11.00 3.19
N VAL A 178 -34.69 -9.83 3.03
CA VAL A 178 -33.40 -9.58 2.35
C VAL A 178 -32.23 -10.02 3.23
N TYR A 179 -32.34 -9.82 4.55
CA TYR A 179 -31.26 -10.15 5.49
C TYR A 179 -31.20 -11.62 5.89
N GLN A 180 -32.21 -12.42 5.49
CA GLN A 180 -32.23 -13.87 5.73
C GLN A 180 -31.70 -14.68 4.53
N MET A 181 -31.28 -14.04 3.44
CA MET A 181 -30.66 -14.67 2.28
C MET A 181 -29.18 -14.91 2.53
#